data_22f3b287f3154e578a4973590f32bd39
#
_entry.id   22f3b287f3154e578a4973590f32bd39
#
_cell.length_a   1.000
_cell.length_b   1.000
_cell.length_c   1.000
_cell.angle_alpha   90.00
_cell.angle_beta   90.00
_cell.angle_gamma   90.00
#
_symmetry.space_group_name_H-M   'P 1'
#
loop_
_entity.id
_entity.type
_entity.pdbx_description
1 polymer ?
#
loop_
_entity_poly.entity_id
_entity_poly.type
_entity_poly.pdbx_seq_one_letter_code
_entity_poly.pdbx_strand_id
1 'polypeptide(L)'
;VYESIMKLYAEQGIIRFKVPDDGKWSLLVFTLCFSGGTIRGIHFGEDDGEPFAPLSADLLNPDAVSAFIEITHERYYDVLKEYFGSTVIAMFTDEPCILGRNPQKGLIPWTDDFLEWYISAGNEEISLPALWTDCGEKTEQIRRNYRKALDSKLEHAYYRQISEWCEKHGIALTGHPEKSDEIGLLKYFHIPGQDIVWRWVAPEDNKGIEGEHSTMAKCSSDSARHRGRRRNSNECFGCCGPHGIHWAFSMDDMKWYMDWMFVRGVNLLYPHAFFYSVEGEKRYGERPPDVGPNNTWWKYYNLISAYIKRM
;
A
#
# COMPACT_ATOMS: atom_id res chain seq x y z
N VAL A 1 -17.22 31.29 6.35
CA VAL A 1 -16.71 30.32 7.34
C VAL A 1 -15.19 30.24 7.28
N TYR A 2 -14.57 30.05 6.11
CA TYR A 2 -13.10 30.02 6.00
C TYR A 2 -12.46 31.34 6.47
N GLU A 3 -13.05 32.47 6.14
CA GLU A 3 -12.60 33.82 6.48
C GLU A 3 -12.72 34.15 7.97
N SER A 4 -13.47 33.34 8.73
CA SER A 4 -13.63 33.50 10.17
C SER A 4 -12.69 32.62 11.00
N ILE A 5 -11.78 31.86 10.36
CA ILE A 5 -10.81 31.04 11.07
C ILE A 5 -9.67 31.93 11.58
N MET A 6 -9.34 31.78 12.84
CA MET A 6 -8.27 32.54 13.50
C MET A 6 -7.32 31.59 14.22
N LYS A 7 -6.03 31.80 14.07
CA LYS A 7 -5.00 31.07 14.83
C LYS A 7 -4.83 31.72 16.20
N LEU A 8 -4.90 30.91 17.24
CA LEU A 8 -4.66 31.35 18.62
C LEU A 8 -3.31 30.81 19.09
N TYR A 9 -2.64 31.59 19.92
CA TYR A 9 -1.36 31.23 20.50
C TYR A 9 -1.50 31.09 22.02
N ALA A 10 -0.84 30.06 22.56
CA ALA A 10 -0.76 29.86 24.00
C ALA A 10 0.42 30.67 24.58
N GLU A 11 0.16 31.43 25.64
CA GLU A 11 1.19 32.04 26.47
C GLU A 11 1.28 31.25 27.78
N GLN A 12 2.45 30.68 28.03
CA GLN A 12 2.67 29.82 29.22
C GLN A 12 1.66 28.67 29.36
N GLY A 13 1.25 28.06 28.23
CA GLY A 13 0.26 27.01 28.21
C GLY A 13 -1.20 27.46 28.34
N ILE A 14 -1.46 28.76 28.38
CA ILE A 14 -2.81 29.32 28.55
C ILE A 14 -3.19 30.07 27.28
N ILE A 15 -4.37 29.78 26.73
CA ILE A 15 -4.99 30.54 25.66
C ILE A 15 -6.06 31.45 26.30
N ARG A 16 -5.95 32.77 26.08
CA ARG A 16 -6.96 33.75 26.47
C ARG A 16 -7.46 34.42 25.20
N PHE A 17 -8.75 34.21 24.94
CA PHE A 17 -9.37 34.74 23.73
C PHE A 17 -10.71 35.38 24.07
N LYS A 18 -10.93 36.60 23.59
CA LYS A 18 -12.25 37.28 23.71
C LYS A 18 -12.97 37.01 22.40
N VAL A 19 -14.14 36.36 22.53
CA VAL A 19 -15.00 36.08 21.38
C VAL A 19 -15.44 37.42 20.75
N PRO A 20 -15.29 37.55 19.41
CA PRO A 20 -15.52 38.83 18.73
C PRO A 20 -16.97 39.34 18.78
N ASP A 21 -17.93 38.42 18.80
CA ASP A 21 -19.37 38.73 18.79
C ASP A 21 -20.16 37.65 19.53
N ASP A 22 -21.49 37.75 19.54
CA ASP A 22 -22.41 36.79 20.17
C ASP A 22 -22.64 35.52 19.31
N GLY A 23 -21.83 35.29 18.28
CA GLY A 23 -21.90 34.12 17.42
C GLY A 23 -21.49 32.82 18.11
N LYS A 24 -21.74 31.71 17.44
CA LYS A 24 -21.26 30.40 17.87
C LYS A 24 -19.85 30.17 17.37
N TRP A 25 -18.92 30.02 18.30
CA TRP A 25 -17.53 29.76 18.03
C TRP A 25 -17.12 28.34 18.47
N SER A 26 -16.21 27.73 17.72
CA SER A 26 -15.60 26.45 18.08
C SER A 26 -14.10 26.63 18.25
N LEU A 27 -13.56 26.15 19.36
CA LEU A 27 -12.12 26.05 19.55
C LEU A 27 -11.66 24.68 19.07
N LEU A 28 -10.75 24.67 18.10
CA LEU A 28 -10.11 23.45 17.60
C LEU A 28 -8.70 23.36 18.15
N VAL A 29 -8.37 22.24 18.73
CA VAL A 29 -7.03 21.94 19.23
C VAL A 29 -6.50 20.73 18.45
N PHE A 30 -5.39 20.91 17.77
CA PHE A 30 -4.73 19.85 17.02
C PHE A 30 -3.52 19.34 17.81
N THR A 31 -3.41 18.05 17.94
CA THR A 31 -2.29 17.41 18.64
C THR A 31 -1.65 16.37 17.74
N LEU A 32 -0.32 16.32 17.77
CA LEU A 32 0.43 15.22 17.18
C LEU A 32 0.40 14.04 18.15
N CYS A 33 0.11 12.86 17.66
CA CYS A 33 0.11 11.63 18.45
C CYS A 33 0.47 10.43 17.58
N PHE A 34 0.87 9.34 18.22
CA PHE A 34 1.07 8.07 17.52
C PHE A 34 -0.26 7.51 17.02
N SER A 35 -0.24 6.93 15.82
CA SER A 35 -1.43 6.32 15.24
C SER A 35 -1.96 5.14 16.04
N GLY A 36 -1.07 4.45 16.78
CA GLY A 36 -1.37 3.17 17.40
C GLY A 36 -1.55 2.03 16.40
N GLY A 37 -1.39 2.32 15.11
CA GLY A 37 -1.45 1.31 14.07
C GLY A 37 -0.25 0.36 14.12
N THR A 38 -0.48 -0.88 13.75
CA THR A 38 0.52 -1.95 13.80
C THR A 38 0.98 -2.35 12.39
N ILE A 39 2.10 -3.05 12.31
CA ILE A 39 2.42 -3.78 11.08
C ILE A 39 1.43 -4.93 10.89
N ARG A 40 1.33 -5.44 9.66
CA ARG A 40 0.62 -6.72 9.43
C ARG A 40 1.33 -7.82 10.22
N GLY A 41 0.57 -8.63 10.94
CA GLY A 41 1.11 -9.73 11.73
C GLY A 41 1.68 -10.84 10.86
N ILE A 42 2.54 -11.63 11.46
CA ILE A 42 3.19 -12.80 10.84
C ILE A 42 2.62 -14.13 11.30
N HIS A 43 1.69 -14.10 12.26
CA HIS A 43 0.98 -15.26 12.75
C HIS A 43 -0.50 -15.20 12.39
N PHE A 44 -1.17 -16.33 12.47
CA PHE A 44 -2.61 -16.37 12.23
C PHE A 44 -3.36 -15.44 13.19
N GLY A 45 -4.27 -14.65 12.65
CA GLY A 45 -5.06 -13.68 13.41
C GLY A 45 -4.40 -12.33 13.64
N GLU A 46 -3.14 -12.13 13.25
CA GLU A 46 -2.41 -10.87 13.44
C GLU A 46 -2.58 -9.86 12.29
N ASP A 47 -3.33 -10.20 11.25
CA ASP A 47 -3.47 -9.36 10.06
C ASP A 47 -4.09 -8.00 10.34
N ASP A 48 -4.95 -7.92 11.34
CA ASP A 48 -5.75 -6.74 11.66
C ASP A 48 -5.35 -6.05 12.97
N GLY A 49 -4.09 -6.15 13.36
CA GLY A 49 -3.57 -5.45 14.54
C GLY A 49 -3.93 -6.16 15.83
N GLU A 50 -3.40 -7.33 16.03
CA GLU A 50 -3.50 -8.02 17.31
C GLU A 50 -2.89 -7.23 18.46
N PRO A 51 -3.32 -7.46 19.70
CA PRO A 51 -2.93 -6.68 20.88
C PRO A 51 -1.42 -6.53 21.11
N PHE A 52 -0.59 -7.38 20.54
CA PHE A 52 0.86 -7.38 20.71
C PHE A 52 1.63 -7.23 19.39
N ALA A 53 0.95 -6.96 18.28
CA ALA A 53 1.64 -6.70 17.02
C ALA A 53 2.52 -5.45 17.15
N PRO A 54 3.74 -5.43 16.61
CA PRO A 54 4.61 -4.26 16.65
C PRO A 54 3.96 -3.05 15.97
N LEU A 55 4.23 -1.86 16.49
CA LEU A 55 3.76 -0.62 15.88
C LEU A 55 4.41 -0.44 14.49
N SER A 56 3.65 0.15 13.57
CA SER A 56 4.16 0.52 12.25
C SER A 56 5.15 1.69 12.35
N ALA A 57 6.12 1.73 11.44
CA ALA A 57 7.02 2.87 11.32
C ALA A 57 6.32 4.06 10.66
N ASP A 58 6.86 5.26 10.88
CA ASP A 58 6.41 6.47 10.18
C ASP A 58 6.98 6.50 8.75
N LEU A 59 6.16 6.14 7.78
CA LEU A 59 6.54 6.10 6.35
C LEU A 59 6.67 7.50 5.73
N LEU A 60 6.21 8.55 6.40
CA LEU A 60 6.36 9.93 5.96
C LEU A 60 7.66 10.56 6.47
N ASN A 61 8.32 9.93 7.44
CA ASN A 61 9.57 10.39 8.00
C ASN A 61 10.76 9.76 7.24
N PRO A 62 11.56 10.54 6.51
CA PRO A 62 12.69 10.01 5.74
C PRO A 62 13.76 9.34 6.61
N ASP A 63 13.96 9.78 7.85
CA ASP A 63 14.94 9.18 8.75
C ASP A 63 14.46 7.80 9.24
N ALA A 64 13.17 7.65 9.52
CA ALA A 64 12.58 6.36 9.88
C ALA A 64 12.70 5.35 8.73
N VAL A 65 12.46 5.79 7.50
CA VAL A 65 12.61 4.94 6.31
C VAL A 65 14.09 4.61 6.05
N SER A 66 15.00 5.55 6.24
CA SER A 66 16.45 5.31 6.16
C SER A 66 16.89 4.25 7.17
N ALA A 67 16.43 4.34 8.42
CA ALA A 67 16.70 3.33 9.45
C ALA A 67 16.11 1.95 9.06
N PHE A 68 14.92 1.91 8.48
CA PHE A 68 14.34 0.67 7.95
C PHE A 68 15.22 0.04 6.86
N ILE A 69 15.73 0.85 5.93
CA ILE A 69 16.63 0.39 4.87
C ILE A 69 17.92 -0.19 5.50
N GLU A 70 18.52 0.50 6.47
CA GLU A 70 19.72 0.06 7.15
C GLU A 70 19.50 -1.29 7.89
N ILE A 71 18.40 -1.39 8.66
CA ILE A 71 18.13 -2.57 9.47
C ILE A 71 17.72 -3.78 8.60
N THR A 72 17.13 -3.56 7.46
CA THR A 72 16.57 -4.62 6.60
C THR A 72 17.39 -4.82 5.33
N HIS A 73 17.39 -3.85 4.43
CA HIS A 73 17.96 -3.97 3.08
C HIS A 73 19.48 -4.13 3.11
N GLU A 74 20.19 -3.31 3.88
CA GLU A 74 21.65 -3.40 4.01
C GLU A 74 22.07 -4.76 4.61
N ARG A 75 21.30 -5.30 5.54
CA ARG A 75 21.61 -6.64 6.11
C ARG A 75 21.49 -7.76 5.08
N TYR A 76 20.50 -7.69 4.18
CA TYR A 76 20.42 -8.63 3.07
C TYR A 76 21.60 -8.44 2.11
N TYR A 77 21.95 -7.20 1.82
CA TYR A 77 23.09 -6.90 0.94
C TYR A 77 24.40 -7.40 1.52
N ASP A 78 24.67 -7.16 2.79
CA ASP A 78 25.92 -7.61 3.45
C ASP A 78 26.16 -9.12 3.31
N VAL A 79 25.08 -9.91 3.38
CA VAL A 79 25.16 -11.38 3.32
C VAL A 79 25.07 -11.91 1.89
N LEU A 80 24.29 -11.26 1.01
CA LEU A 80 23.90 -11.80 -0.29
C LEU A 80 24.43 -11.00 -1.48
N LYS A 81 25.32 -10.04 -1.28
CA LYS A 81 25.81 -9.13 -2.34
C LYS A 81 26.34 -9.85 -3.59
N GLU A 82 26.95 -11.04 -3.44
CA GLU A 82 27.44 -11.85 -4.56
C GLU A 82 26.32 -12.32 -5.50
N TYR A 83 25.09 -12.37 -4.99
CA TYR A 83 23.92 -12.84 -5.72
C TYR A 83 23.06 -11.70 -6.27
N PHE A 84 23.38 -10.44 -5.90
CA PHE A 84 22.60 -9.28 -6.35
C PHE A 84 22.77 -9.08 -7.87
N GLY A 85 21.65 -8.78 -8.53
CA GLY A 85 21.58 -8.64 -9.99
C GLY A 85 21.57 -9.97 -10.77
N SER A 86 21.74 -11.10 -10.07
CA SER A 86 21.70 -12.44 -10.67
C SER A 86 20.58 -13.30 -10.07
N THR A 87 20.73 -13.74 -8.84
CA THR A 87 19.74 -14.55 -8.12
C THR A 87 18.78 -13.66 -7.34
N VAL A 88 19.29 -12.65 -6.63
CA VAL A 88 18.48 -11.62 -5.98
C VAL A 88 18.29 -10.50 -7.00
N ILE A 89 17.12 -10.46 -7.62
CA ILE A 89 16.85 -9.54 -8.73
C ILE A 89 16.02 -8.31 -8.29
N ALA A 90 15.38 -8.37 -7.14
CA ALA A 90 14.52 -7.29 -6.66
C ALA A 90 14.30 -7.37 -5.15
N MET A 91 13.97 -6.20 -4.55
CA MET A 91 13.26 -6.09 -3.28
C MET A 91 11.77 -5.92 -3.57
N PHE A 92 10.93 -6.56 -2.75
CA PHE A 92 9.48 -6.50 -2.88
C PHE A 92 8.89 -5.67 -1.74
N THR A 93 8.05 -4.69 -2.06
CA THR A 93 7.25 -3.92 -1.09
C THR A 93 5.78 -4.28 -1.21
N ASP A 94 5.15 -4.55 -0.08
CA ASP A 94 3.77 -5.05 0.02
C ASP A 94 2.91 -4.05 0.80
N GLU A 95 2.00 -3.38 0.11
CA GLU A 95 0.95 -2.52 0.66
C GLU A 95 1.40 -1.60 1.83
N PRO A 96 2.41 -0.74 1.66
CA PRO A 96 2.86 0.14 2.74
C PRO A 96 1.73 1.07 3.17
N CYS A 97 1.28 0.92 4.42
CA CYS A 97 0.16 1.67 4.99
C CYS A 97 0.66 2.75 5.95
N ILE A 98 0.35 4.03 5.67
CA ILE A 98 0.90 5.19 6.39
C ILE A 98 0.55 5.18 7.87
N LEU A 99 -0.68 4.85 8.23
CA LEU A 99 -1.13 4.81 9.63
C LEU A 99 -0.94 3.45 10.30
N GLY A 100 -0.50 2.44 9.54
CA GLY A 100 -0.51 1.05 10.00
C GLY A 100 -1.90 0.43 9.99
N ARG A 101 -2.00 -0.81 10.45
CA ARG A 101 -3.27 -1.55 10.57
C ARG A 101 -3.98 -1.16 11.87
N ASN A 102 -5.29 -1.04 11.84
CA ASN A 102 -6.15 -0.67 12.96
C ASN A 102 -5.70 0.58 13.74
N PRO A 103 -5.42 1.70 13.09
CA PRO A 103 -5.05 2.93 13.77
C PRO A 103 -6.21 3.47 14.61
N GLN A 104 -5.90 4.37 15.53
CA GLN A 104 -6.92 5.11 16.24
C GLN A 104 -7.85 5.86 15.27
N LYS A 105 -9.14 5.89 15.58
CA LYS A 105 -10.14 6.55 14.74
C LYS A 105 -9.99 8.07 14.75
N GLY A 106 -10.28 8.69 13.61
CA GLY A 106 -10.31 10.16 13.49
C GLY A 106 -8.96 10.82 13.31
N LEU A 107 -7.89 10.04 13.16
CA LEU A 107 -6.57 10.56 12.84
C LEU A 107 -6.46 10.92 11.36
N ILE A 108 -5.59 11.87 11.09
CA ILE A 108 -5.12 12.23 9.76
C ILE A 108 -3.62 11.96 9.71
N PRO A 109 -3.09 11.32 8.65
CA PRO A 109 -1.66 11.09 8.50
C PRO A 109 -0.82 12.36 8.67
N TRP A 110 0.20 12.30 9.49
CA TRP A 110 1.08 13.41 9.80
C TRP A 110 2.47 12.91 10.20
N THR A 111 3.48 13.76 10.04
CA THR A 111 4.85 13.57 10.57
C THR A 111 5.41 14.91 11.04
N ASP A 112 6.48 14.93 11.80
CA ASP A 112 6.99 16.12 12.49
C ASP A 112 7.21 17.31 11.57
N ASP A 113 7.80 17.12 10.39
CA ASP A 113 8.11 18.17 9.40
C ASP A 113 7.00 18.40 8.36
N PHE A 114 5.83 17.76 8.52
CA PHE A 114 4.78 17.82 7.50
C PHE A 114 4.16 19.21 7.34
N LEU A 115 4.13 20.02 8.39
CA LEU A 115 3.61 21.38 8.29
C LEU A 115 4.46 22.23 7.34
N GLU A 116 5.79 22.17 7.48
CA GLU A 116 6.71 22.89 6.60
C GLU A 116 6.60 22.37 5.15
N TRP A 117 6.47 21.05 5.00
CA TRP A 117 6.24 20.44 3.69
C TRP A 117 4.94 20.92 3.05
N TYR A 118 3.85 20.97 3.81
CA TYR A 118 2.53 21.44 3.35
C TYR A 118 2.56 22.91 2.93
N ILE A 119 3.22 23.78 3.72
CA ILE A 119 3.38 25.20 3.43
C ILE A 119 4.26 25.40 2.21
N SER A 120 5.37 24.66 2.09
CA SER A 120 6.28 24.76 0.94
C SER A 120 5.62 24.38 -0.39
N ALA A 121 4.56 23.57 -0.35
CA ALA A 121 3.72 23.24 -1.50
C ALA A 121 2.69 24.34 -1.85
N GLY A 122 2.79 25.53 -1.24
CA GLY A 122 1.91 26.68 -1.50
C GLY A 122 0.59 26.66 -0.74
N ASN A 123 0.51 25.90 0.35
CA ASN A 123 -0.69 25.82 1.19
C ASN A 123 -0.53 26.67 2.46
N GLU A 124 -1.62 26.92 3.14
CA GLU A 124 -1.67 27.76 4.34
C GLU A 124 -2.01 26.92 5.58
N GLU A 125 -1.26 27.06 6.66
CA GLU A 125 -1.56 26.41 7.95
C GLU A 125 -2.99 26.69 8.42
N ILE A 126 -3.47 27.92 8.23
CA ILE A 126 -4.83 28.33 8.64
C ILE A 126 -5.93 27.53 7.93
N SER A 127 -5.61 26.84 6.85
CA SER A 127 -6.55 25.99 6.11
C SER A 127 -6.79 24.62 6.74
N LEU A 128 -5.91 24.15 7.63
CA LEU A 128 -5.95 22.80 8.19
C LEU A 128 -7.27 22.42 8.89
N PRO A 129 -8.03 23.32 9.55
CA PRO A 129 -9.34 22.98 10.10
C PRO A 129 -10.31 22.35 9.10
N ALA A 130 -10.16 22.67 7.80
CA ALA A 130 -11.00 22.09 6.74
C ALA A 130 -10.84 20.56 6.58
N LEU A 131 -9.79 19.98 7.14
CA LEU A 131 -9.59 18.54 7.11
C LEU A 131 -10.62 17.80 7.99
N TRP A 132 -11.13 18.44 9.04
CA TRP A 132 -12.10 17.87 9.99
C TRP A 132 -13.49 18.51 9.91
N THR A 133 -13.56 19.78 9.47
CA THR A 133 -14.81 20.53 9.44
C THR A 133 -15.09 21.07 8.05
N ASP A 134 -16.37 21.34 7.77
CA ASP A 134 -16.72 22.07 6.56
C ASP A 134 -16.47 23.58 6.77
N CYS A 135 -15.53 24.12 6.01
CA CYS A 135 -15.17 25.53 6.00
C CYS A 135 -15.74 26.29 4.78
N GLY A 136 -16.77 25.75 4.12
CA GLY A 136 -17.41 26.34 2.96
C GLY A 136 -16.76 25.92 1.63
N GLU A 137 -16.88 26.77 0.61
CA GLU A 137 -16.51 26.46 -0.79
C GLU A 137 -15.06 25.97 -0.99
N LYS A 138 -14.14 26.38 -0.13
CA LYS A 138 -12.74 25.99 -0.21
C LYS A 138 -12.42 24.61 0.38
N THR A 139 -13.33 24.00 1.14
CA THR A 139 -13.10 22.75 1.88
C THR A 139 -12.53 21.64 0.99
N GLU A 140 -13.19 21.36 -0.10
CA GLU A 140 -12.78 20.27 -1.00
C GLU A 140 -11.44 20.55 -1.70
N GLN A 141 -11.15 21.80 -2.02
CA GLN A 141 -9.85 22.16 -2.59
C GLN A 141 -8.73 21.97 -1.57
N ILE A 142 -8.95 22.37 -0.32
CA ILE A 142 -7.97 22.19 0.77
C ILE A 142 -7.71 20.71 1.03
N ARG A 143 -8.75 19.88 1.08
CA ARG A 143 -8.62 18.43 1.24
C ARG A 143 -7.86 17.77 0.08
N ARG A 144 -8.08 18.22 -1.15
CA ARG A 144 -7.29 17.78 -2.31
C ARG A 144 -5.83 18.20 -2.21
N ASN A 145 -5.57 19.42 -1.79
CA ASN A 145 -4.21 19.93 -1.62
C ASN A 145 -3.45 19.15 -0.53
N TYR A 146 -4.11 18.88 0.59
CA TYR A 146 -3.55 18.04 1.65
C TYR A 146 -3.18 16.65 1.12
N ARG A 147 -4.09 15.98 0.41
CA ARG A 147 -3.79 14.66 -0.19
C ARG A 147 -2.59 14.72 -1.13
N LYS A 148 -2.50 15.73 -2.00
CA LYS A 148 -1.34 15.90 -2.87
C LYS A 148 -0.03 16.11 -2.11
N ALA A 149 -0.07 16.89 -1.03
CA ALA A 149 1.11 17.09 -0.19
C ALA A 149 1.52 15.79 0.53
N LEU A 150 0.54 15.01 1.01
CA LEU A 150 0.74 13.73 1.64
C LEU A 150 1.35 12.72 0.66
N ASP A 151 0.78 12.58 -0.53
CA ASP A 151 1.27 11.68 -1.58
C ASP A 151 2.72 12.04 -1.96
N SER A 152 3.00 13.35 -2.14
CA SER A 152 4.33 13.83 -2.44
C SER A 152 5.33 13.56 -1.31
N LYS A 153 4.90 13.66 -0.05
CA LYS A 153 5.74 13.34 1.12
C LYS A 153 6.06 11.85 1.18
N LEU A 154 5.05 11.00 0.99
CA LEU A 154 5.23 9.54 0.92
C LEU A 154 6.15 9.12 -0.23
N GLU A 155 5.96 9.72 -1.40
CA GLU A 155 6.85 9.50 -2.54
C GLU A 155 8.30 9.81 -2.19
N HIS A 156 8.53 10.95 -1.54
CA HIS A 156 9.87 11.41 -1.18
C HIS A 156 10.49 10.56 -0.09
N ALA A 157 9.75 10.32 0.98
CA ALA A 157 10.27 9.65 2.17
C ALA A 157 10.42 8.13 1.99
N TYR A 158 9.49 7.48 1.31
CA TYR A 158 9.44 6.01 1.21
C TYR A 158 9.88 5.51 -0.17
N TYR A 159 9.06 5.73 -1.20
CA TYR A 159 9.27 5.07 -2.49
C TYR A 159 10.57 5.46 -3.17
N ARG A 160 10.94 6.73 -3.14
CA ARG A 160 12.19 7.21 -3.74
C ARG A 160 13.39 6.58 -3.07
N GLN A 161 13.47 6.61 -1.74
CA GLN A 161 14.63 6.09 -1.02
C GLN A 161 14.86 4.60 -1.32
N ILE A 162 13.81 3.79 -1.26
CA ILE A 162 13.94 2.35 -1.54
C ILE A 162 14.29 2.11 -3.01
N SER A 163 13.68 2.87 -3.93
CA SER A 163 13.98 2.77 -5.35
C SER A 163 15.45 3.09 -5.66
N GLU A 164 15.94 4.21 -5.12
CA GLU A 164 17.34 4.64 -5.29
C GLU A 164 18.31 3.65 -4.65
N TRP A 165 17.95 3.09 -3.49
CA TRP A 165 18.74 2.04 -2.86
C TRP A 165 18.84 0.79 -3.76
N CYS A 166 17.72 0.32 -4.29
CA CYS A 166 17.70 -0.82 -5.20
C CYS A 166 18.55 -0.56 -6.45
N GLU A 167 18.40 0.59 -7.08
CA GLU A 167 19.16 0.99 -8.26
C GLU A 167 20.68 1.01 -7.97
N LYS A 168 21.09 1.62 -6.86
CA LYS A 168 22.47 1.67 -6.40
C LYS A 168 23.09 0.26 -6.23
N HIS A 169 22.28 -0.72 -5.82
CA HIS A 169 22.73 -2.09 -5.58
C HIS A 169 22.49 -3.04 -6.76
N GLY A 170 22.12 -2.51 -7.93
CA GLY A 170 21.96 -3.29 -9.17
C GLY A 170 20.78 -4.25 -9.19
N ILE A 171 19.75 -4.00 -8.38
CA ILE A 171 18.51 -4.77 -8.33
C ILE A 171 17.29 -3.88 -8.57
N ALA A 172 16.14 -4.50 -8.77
CA ALA A 172 14.89 -3.79 -8.97
C ALA A 172 14.16 -3.52 -7.64
N LEU A 173 13.33 -2.47 -7.60
CA LEU A 173 12.20 -2.38 -6.71
C LEU A 173 10.98 -2.95 -7.42
N THR A 174 10.26 -3.87 -6.79
CA THR A 174 9.01 -4.48 -7.25
C THR A 174 8.00 -4.54 -6.12
N GLY A 175 6.85 -5.18 -6.34
CA GLY A 175 5.73 -5.17 -5.41
C GLY A 175 4.69 -4.13 -5.82
N HIS A 176 3.93 -3.62 -4.85
CA HIS A 176 2.80 -2.74 -5.15
C HIS A 176 2.55 -1.73 -4.03
N PRO A 177 1.91 -0.57 -4.36
CA PRO A 177 1.36 0.36 -3.37
C PRO A 177 0.21 -0.24 -2.57
N GLU A 178 -0.28 0.51 -1.58
CA GLU A 178 -1.44 0.11 -0.76
C GLU A 178 -2.70 -0.13 -1.60
N LYS A 179 -2.87 0.63 -2.70
CA LYS A 179 -4.02 0.47 -3.60
C LYS A 179 -3.57 0.07 -5.00
N SER A 180 -4.34 -0.81 -5.61
CA SER A 180 -4.02 -1.37 -6.92
C SER A 180 -4.22 -0.41 -8.10
N ASP A 181 -4.70 0.82 -7.89
CA ASP A 181 -4.93 1.83 -8.93
C ASP A 181 -3.98 3.05 -8.83
N GLU A 182 -3.00 3.03 -7.94
CA GLU A 182 -2.06 4.12 -7.70
C GLU A 182 -0.93 4.18 -8.76
N ILE A 183 -1.30 4.34 -10.02
CA ILE A 183 -0.35 4.37 -11.15
C ILE A 183 0.73 5.45 -11.01
N GLY A 184 0.46 6.52 -10.28
CA GLY A 184 1.41 7.60 -10.00
C GLY A 184 2.62 7.12 -9.21
N LEU A 185 2.41 6.30 -8.18
CA LEU A 185 3.45 5.74 -7.33
C LEU A 185 4.31 4.70 -8.06
N LEU A 186 3.74 4.01 -9.05
CA LEU A 186 4.45 3.00 -9.83
C LEU A 186 5.63 3.55 -10.66
N LYS A 187 5.81 4.87 -10.72
CA LYS A 187 6.99 5.49 -11.34
C LYS A 187 8.29 5.14 -10.62
N TYR A 188 8.23 4.84 -9.32
CA TYR A 188 9.40 4.45 -8.54
C TYR A 188 9.76 2.97 -8.67
N PHE A 189 8.86 2.16 -9.22
CA PHE A 189 9.08 0.74 -9.37
C PHE A 189 9.84 0.42 -10.66
N HIS A 190 10.94 -0.30 -10.56
CA HIS A 190 11.67 -0.83 -11.72
C HIS A 190 10.86 -1.95 -12.41
N ILE A 191 10.10 -2.69 -11.60
CA ILE A 191 9.10 -3.67 -12.05
C ILE A 191 7.77 -3.27 -11.39
N PRO A 192 6.96 -2.41 -12.04
CA PRO A 192 5.67 -1.98 -11.50
C PRO A 192 4.76 -3.17 -11.24
N GLY A 193 4.14 -3.21 -10.08
CA GLY A 193 3.28 -4.33 -9.70
C GLY A 193 1.94 -3.93 -9.10
N GLN A 194 1.09 -4.90 -8.95
CA GLN A 194 -0.23 -4.82 -8.31
C GLN A 194 -0.48 -6.07 -7.48
N ASP A 195 -1.42 -6.00 -6.53
CA ASP A 195 -2.10 -7.16 -5.96
C ASP A 195 -3.55 -7.16 -6.45
N ILE A 196 -3.92 -8.15 -7.24
CA ILE A 196 -5.28 -8.29 -7.73
C ILE A 196 -5.87 -9.57 -7.14
N VAL A 197 -6.76 -9.41 -6.20
CA VAL A 197 -7.42 -10.54 -5.55
C VAL A 197 -8.62 -11.04 -6.36
N TRP A 198 -8.87 -12.34 -6.30
CA TRP A 198 -9.94 -13.00 -7.04
C TRP A 198 -11.32 -12.33 -6.89
N ARG A 199 -11.71 -11.98 -5.67
CA ARG A 199 -13.03 -11.40 -5.37
C ARG A 199 -13.34 -10.09 -6.12
N TRP A 200 -12.33 -9.40 -6.60
CA TRP A 200 -12.51 -8.16 -7.37
C TRP A 200 -12.76 -8.42 -8.84
N VAL A 201 -12.32 -9.55 -9.34
CA VAL A 201 -12.40 -9.91 -10.76
C VAL A 201 -13.15 -11.22 -11.00
N ALA A 202 -13.80 -11.74 -9.98
CA ALA A 202 -14.46 -13.03 -9.95
C ALA A 202 -15.31 -13.29 -11.20
N PRO A 203 -15.01 -14.34 -11.97
CA PRO A 203 -15.73 -14.65 -13.20
C PRO A 203 -17.18 -15.06 -12.94
N GLU A 204 -17.47 -15.68 -11.82
CA GLU A 204 -18.82 -16.06 -11.40
C GLU A 204 -19.78 -14.87 -11.25
N ASP A 205 -19.22 -13.68 -10.92
CA ASP A 205 -19.97 -12.44 -10.79
C ASP A 205 -19.79 -11.49 -12.01
N ASN A 206 -19.13 -11.95 -13.06
CA ASN A 206 -18.78 -11.18 -14.26
C ASN A 206 -17.89 -9.92 -14.01
N LYS A 207 -17.34 -9.77 -12.81
CA LYS A 207 -16.57 -8.59 -12.39
C LYS A 207 -15.29 -8.37 -13.19
N GLY A 208 -14.69 -9.42 -13.70
CA GLY A 208 -13.49 -9.34 -14.55
C GLY A 208 -13.75 -8.82 -15.95
N ILE A 209 -15.01 -8.77 -16.39
CA ILE A 209 -15.40 -8.34 -17.76
C ILE A 209 -16.11 -7.00 -17.72
N GLU A 210 -16.95 -6.78 -16.74
CA GLU A 210 -17.77 -5.56 -16.60
C GLU A 210 -17.51 -4.90 -15.23
N GLY A 211 -17.73 -3.58 -15.16
CA GLY A 211 -17.58 -2.81 -13.92
C GLY A 211 -16.18 -2.24 -13.70
N GLU A 212 -15.99 -1.67 -12.52
CA GLU A 212 -14.82 -0.84 -12.18
C GLU A 212 -13.49 -1.61 -12.18
N HIS A 213 -13.50 -2.90 -11.86
CA HIS A 213 -12.28 -3.72 -11.79
C HIS A 213 -11.92 -4.42 -13.11
N SER A 214 -12.76 -4.29 -14.15
CA SER A 214 -12.56 -5.00 -15.42
C SER A 214 -11.24 -4.69 -16.13
N THR A 215 -10.65 -3.53 -15.87
CA THR A 215 -9.35 -3.09 -16.42
C THR A 215 -8.24 -3.00 -15.37
N MET A 216 -8.46 -3.45 -14.16
CA MET A 216 -7.58 -3.22 -13.02
C MET A 216 -6.12 -3.64 -13.29
N ALA A 217 -5.89 -4.82 -13.88
CA ALA A 217 -4.54 -5.32 -14.19
C ALA A 217 -3.78 -4.47 -15.21
N LYS A 218 -4.42 -3.50 -15.85
CA LYS A 218 -3.75 -2.58 -16.76
C LYS A 218 -2.91 -1.52 -16.04
N CYS A 219 -3.16 -1.25 -14.77
CA CYS A 219 -2.42 -0.22 -14.04
C CYS A 219 -0.91 -0.48 -14.06
N SER A 220 -0.45 -1.67 -13.65
CA SER A 220 0.98 -2.04 -13.68
C SER A 220 1.51 -2.16 -15.10
N SER A 221 0.75 -2.74 -16.03
CA SER A 221 1.19 -2.94 -17.41
C SER A 221 1.29 -1.62 -18.18
N ASP A 222 0.35 -0.70 -18.00
CA ASP A 222 0.39 0.62 -18.62
C ASP A 222 1.49 1.48 -17.98
N SER A 223 1.68 1.40 -16.66
CA SER A 223 2.82 2.04 -16.00
C SER A 223 4.15 1.58 -16.60
N ALA A 224 4.34 0.28 -16.78
CA ALA A 224 5.55 -0.27 -17.38
C ALA A 224 5.72 0.22 -18.84
N ARG A 225 4.67 0.15 -19.65
CA ARG A 225 4.67 0.58 -21.05
C ARG A 225 5.06 2.04 -21.21
N HIS A 226 4.38 2.93 -20.48
CA HIS A 226 4.63 4.37 -20.58
C HIS A 226 6.02 4.79 -20.11
N ARG A 227 6.66 3.99 -19.26
CA ARG A 227 7.99 4.24 -18.73
C ARG A 227 9.11 3.40 -19.36
N GLY A 228 8.79 2.63 -20.40
CA GLY A 228 9.77 1.77 -21.09
C GLY A 228 10.31 0.63 -20.22
N ARG A 229 9.55 0.21 -19.18
CA ARG A 229 9.94 -0.93 -18.33
C ARG A 229 9.59 -2.24 -19.03
N ARG A 230 10.53 -3.18 -19.02
CA ARG A 230 10.37 -4.48 -19.67
C ARG A 230 9.38 -5.40 -18.95
N ARG A 231 9.33 -5.29 -17.63
CA ARG A 231 8.53 -6.16 -16.75
C ARG A 231 7.49 -5.35 -16.00
N ASN A 232 6.35 -5.96 -15.78
CA ASN A 232 5.38 -5.59 -14.79
C ASN A 232 4.88 -6.84 -14.08
N SER A 233 4.46 -6.72 -12.84
CA SER A 233 4.14 -7.87 -12.01
C SER A 233 2.73 -7.80 -11.43
N ASN A 234 2.27 -8.96 -11.01
CA ASN A 234 1.06 -9.07 -10.22
C ASN A 234 1.27 -10.12 -9.13
N GLU A 235 1.00 -9.77 -7.88
CA GLU A 235 0.71 -10.72 -6.85
C GLU A 235 -0.66 -11.32 -7.16
N CYS A 236 -0.78 -12.63 -7.15
CA CYS A 236 -1.97 -13.31 -7.61
C CYS A 236 -2.28 -14.52 -6.75
N PHE A 237 -3.51 -14.98 -6.81
CA PHE A 237 -4.03 -16.12 -6.05
C PHE A 237 -4.24 -15.86 -4.55
N GLY A 238 -4.03 -14.64 -4.06
CA GLY A 238 -4.48 -14.25 -2.74
C GLY A 238 -6.01 -14.19 -2.66
N CYS A 239 -6.62 -14.66 -1.56
CA CYS A 239 -8.07 -14.68 -1.36
C CYS A 239 -8.82 -15.29 -2.56
N CYS A 240 -8.30 -16.36 -3.12
CA CYS A 240 -8.85 -17.04 -4.28
C CYS A 240 -9.86 -18.12 -3.88
N GLY A 241 -10.78 -18.37 -4.79
CA GLY A 241 -11.76 -19.42 -4.71
C GLY A 241 -13.15 -18.92 -5.13
N PRO A 242 -13.83 -19.65 -6.03
CA PRO A 242 -15.19 -19.32 -6.44
C PRO A 242 -16.10 -19.17 -5.21
N HIS A 243 -16.88 -18.09 -5.20
CA HIS A 243 -17.80 -17.75 -4.11
C HIS A 243 -17.16 -17.64 -2.70
N GLY A 244 -15.84 -17.38 -2.62
CA GLY A 244 -15.13 -17.29 -1.35
C GLY A 244 -14.93 -18.62 -0.61
N ILE A 245 -15.08 -19.74 -1.31
CA ILE A 245 -14.87 -21.07 -0.72
C ILE A 245 -13.39 -21.39 -0.70
N HIS A 246 -12.81 -21.53 0.48
CA HIS A 246 -11.41 -21.89 0.67
C HIS A 246 -11.10 -23.28 0.10
N TRP A 247 -9.93 -23.43 -0.51
CA TRP A 247 -9.42 -24.63 -1.14
C TRP A 247 -10.19 -25.09 -2.39
N ALA A 248 -11.21 -24.34 -2.84
CA ALA A 248 -11.98 -24.65 -4.03
C ALA A 248 -11.34 -24.14 -5.35
N PHE A 249 -10.23 -23.43 -5.27
CA PHE A 249 -9.54 -22.85 -6.42
C PHE A 249 -8.98 -23.96 -7.32
N SER A 250 -9.58 -24.11 -8.49
CA SER A 250 -9.22 -25.14 -9.45
C SER A 250 -8.14 -24.68 -10.44
N MET A 251 -7.57 -25.63 -11.21
CA MET A 251 -6.65 -25.27 -12.30
C MET A 251 -7.35 -24.51 -13.44
N ASP A 252 -8.64 -24.73 -13.67
CA ASP A 252 -9.42 -23.98 -14.66
C ASP A 252 -9.63 -22.53 -14.21
N ASP A 253 -9.95 -22.32 -12.94
CA ASP A 253 -10.03 -20.97 -12.34
C ASP A 253 -8.69 -20.24 -12.42
N MET A 254 -7.62 -20.95 -12.06
CA MET A 254 -6.26 -20.44 -12.14
C MET A 254 -5.91 -20.03 -13.58
N LYS A 255 -6.22 -20.88 -14.56
CA LYS A 255 -5.97 -20.59 -15.97
C LYS A 255 -6.78 -19.37 -16.43
N TRP A 256 -8.06 -19.29 -16.11
CA TRP A 256 -8.90 -18.14 -16.43
C TRP A 256 -8.30 -16.85 -15.86
N TYR A 257 -7.90 -16.87 -14.60
CA TYR A 257 -7.34 -15.70 -13.92
C TYR A 257 -6.03 -15.22 -14.55
N MET A 258 -5.14 -16.16 -14.88
CA MET A 258 -3.89 -15.83 -15.57
C MET A 258 -4.16 -15.29 -16.98
N ASP A 259 -5.04 -15.89 -17.76
CA ASP A 259 -5.39 -15.41 -19.10
C ASP A 259 -5.98 -14.01 -19.02
N TRP A 260 -6.84 -13.75 -18.03
CA TRP A 260 -7.40 -12.44 -17.78
C TRP A 260 -6.32 -11.39 -17.52
N MET A 261 -5.27 -11.72 -16.76
CA MET A 261 -4.12 -10.85 -16.52
C MET A 261 -3.24 -10.68 -17.76
N PHE A 262 -2.92 -11.77 -18.47
CA PHE A 262 -2.05 -11.74 -19.64
C PHE A 262 -2.62 -10.87 -20.77
N VAL A 263 -3.92 -10.98 -21.06
CA VAL A 263 -4.55 -10.13 -22.08
C VAL A 263 -4.58 -8.65 -21.69
N ARG A 264 -4.35 -8.33 -20.42
CA ARG A 264 -4.18 -6.96 -19.90
C ARG A 264 -2.72 -6.52 -19.79
N GLY A 265 -1.79 -7.38 -20.21
CA GLY A 265 -0.37 -7.07 -20.36
C GLY A 265 0.50 -7.38 -19.14
N VAL A 266 -0.01 -8.08 -18.14
CA VAL A 266 0.81 -8.62 -17.04
C VAL A 266 1.77 -9.67 -17.61
N ASN A 267 3.05 -9.63 -17.21
CA ASN A 267 4.08 -10.51 -17.74
C ASN A 267 5.04 -11.09 -16.69
N LEU A 268 4.73 -10.91 -15.41
CA LEU A 268 5.41 -11.54 -14.28
C LEU A 268 4.39 -11.79 -13.18
N LEU A 269 4.37 -13.00 -12.62
CA LEU A 269 3.43 -13.39 -11.58
C LEU A 269 4.18 -13.74 -10.30
N TYR A 270 3.66 -13.27 -9.17
CA TYR A 270 4.06 -13.66 -7.82
C TYR A 270 2.90 -14.43 -7.16
N PRO A 271 2.88 -15.76 -7.26
CA PRO A 271 1.80 -16.55 -6.68
C PRO A 271 1.77 -16.44 -5.15
N HIS A 272 0.68 -15.99 -4.59
CA HIS A 272 0.40 -16.02 -3.16
C HIS A 272 -0.30 -17.35 -2.82
N ALA A 273 0.17 -18.19 -1.89
CA ALA A 273 1.51 -18.20 -1.35
C ALA A 273 1.82 -19.58 -0.78
N PHE A 274 3.08 -19.84 -0.56
CA PHE A 274 3.51 -21.05 0.14
C PHE A 274 3.68 -20.73 1.62
N PHE A 275 2.76 -21.18 2.44
CA PHE A 275 2.86 -20.98 3.88
C PHE A 275 3.83 -21.97 4.51
N TYR A 276 4.55 -21.53 5.51
CA TYR A 276 5.43 -22.36 6.31
C TYR A 276 4.68 -23.53 6.97
N SER A 277 3.45 -23.30 7.42
CA SER A 277 2.62 -24.31 8.06
C SER A 277 1.13 -24.03 7.78
N VAL A 278 0.35 -25.11 7.66
CA VAL A 278 -1.13 -25.08 7.60
C VAL A 278 -1.74 -25.81 8.81
N GLU A 279 -1.03 -25.91 9.91
CA GLU A 279 -1.55 -26.53 11.13
C GLU A 279 -2.62 -25.68 11.80
N GLY A 280 -3.63 -26.34 12.37
CA GLY A 280 -4.71 -25.71 13.12
C GLY A 280 -5.50 -24.71 12.26
N GLU A 281 -5.76 -23.53 12.81
CA GLU A 281 -6.57 -22.48 12.21
C GLU A 281 -5.94 -21.84 10.97
N LYS A 282 -4.63 -21.94 10.79
CA LYS A 282 -3.92 -21.47 9.59
C LYS A 282 -4.47 -22.07 8.30
N ARG A 283 -5.14 -23.23 8.38
CA ARG A 283 -5.80 -23.89 7.25
C ARG A 283 -7.05 -23.14 6.77
N TYR A 284 -7.72 -22.40 7.65
CA TYR A 284 -9.02 -21.79 7.40
C TYR A 284 -9.02 -20.27 7.58
N GLY A 285 -7.85 -19.66 7.78
CA GLY A 285 -7.73 -18.23 7.94
C GLY A 285 -8.21 -17.45 6.72
N GLU A 286 -8.19 -16.14 6.80
CA GLU A 286 -8.67 -15.23 5.75
C GLU A 286 -8.03 -15.53 4.38
N ARG A 287 -6.77 -15.97 4.41
CA ARG A 287 -5.97 -16.24 3.21
C ARG A 287 -5.27 -17.59 3.32
N PRO A 288 -6.00 -18.69 3.25
CA PRO A 288 -5.35 -19.99 3.21
C PRO A 288 -4.45 -20.09 1.97
N PRO A 289 -3.38 -20.90 2.03
CA PRO A 289 -2.48 -21.09 0.89
C PRO A 289 -3.11 -22.02 -0.14
N ASP A 290 -4.15 -21.57 -0.81
CA ASP A 290 -4.89 -22.33 -1.81
C ASP A 290 -3.98 -22.84 -2.94
N VAL A 291 -2.90 -22.12 -3.22
CA VAL A 291 -1.88 -22.50 -4.21
C VAL A 291 -0.63 -22.99 -3.49
N GLY A 292 -0.48 -24.29 -3.40
CA GLY A 292 0.69 -24.87 -2.74
C GLY A 292 0.62 -26.38 -2.56
N PRO A 293 1.62 -26.98 -1.90
CA PRO A 293 1.79 -28.43 -1.79
C PRO A 293 0.65 -29.13 -1.02
N ASN A 294 -0.17 -28.37 -0.32
CA ASN A 294 -1.31 -28.91 0.42
C ASN A 294 -2.58 -29.01 -0.40
N ASN A 295 -2.61 -28.47 -1.61
CA ASN A 295 -3.75 -28.62 -2.51
C ASN A 295 -3.70 -29.94 -3.28
N THR A 296 -4.86 -30.54 -3.53
CA THR A 296 -4.99 -31.86 -4.15
C THR A 296 -4.43 -31.95 -5.57
N TRP A 297 -4.43 -30.83 -6.30
CA TRP A 297 -3.90 -30.75 -7.66
C TRP A 297 -2.41 -30.39 -7.72
N TRP A 298 -1.71 -30.17 -6.61
CA TRP A 298 -0.32 -29.72 -6.58
C TRP A 298 0.63 -30.57 -7.43
N LYS A 299 0.45 -31.88 -7.43
CA LYS A 299 1.26 -32.79 -8.25
C LYS A 299 1.24 -32.50 -9.76
N TYR A 300 0.25 -31.72 -10.22
CA TYR A 300 0.11 -31.28 -11.61
C TYR A 300 0.47 -29.80 -11.82
N TYR A 301 0.93 -29.11 -10.81
CA TYR A 301 1.26 -27.67 -10.90
C TYR A 301 2.30 -27.36 -11.97
N ASN A 302 3.19 -28.31 -12.29
CA ASN A 302 4.14 -28.19 -13.38
C ASN A 302 3.48 -27.91 -14.75
N LEU A 303 2.25 -28.36 -14.98
CA LEU A 303 1.49 -28.09 -16.22
C LEU A 303 1.11 -26.60 -16.28
N ILE A 304 0.60 -26.05 -15.17
CA ILE A 304 0.29 -24.63 -15.05
C ILE A 304 1.57 -23.77 -15.16
N SER A 305 2.65 -24.16 -14.47
CA SER A 305 3.94 -23.47 -14.57
C SER A 305 4.48 -23.47 -16.00
N ALA A 306 4.35 -24.56 -16.74
CA ALA A 306 4.73 -24.62 -18.14
C ALA A 306 3.85 -23.73 -19.03
N TYR A 307 2.55 -23.64 -18.73
CA TYR A 307 1.62 -22.74 -19.39
C TYR A 307 2.04 -21.28 -19.17
N ILE A 308 2.23 -20.86 -17.91
CA ILE A 308 2.68 -19.51 -17.56
C ILE A 308 3.96 -19.11 -18.31
N LYS A 309 4.95 -20.02 -18.37
CA LYS A 309 6.23 -19.76 -19.05
C LYS A 309 6.10 -19.58 -20.56
N ARG A 310 5.04 -20.10 -21.15
CA ARG A 310 4.78 -20.01 -22.59
C ARG A 310 4.06 -18.72 -22.96
N MET A 311 3.18 -18.25 -22.10
CA MET A 311 2.40 -17.03 -22.29
C MET A 311 3.21 -15.78 -21.99
#